data_05d859481ecb68f0438768b25e467ad8
#
_entry.id   05d859481ecb68f0438768b25e467ad8
#
_cell.length_a   1.000
_cell.length_b   1.000
_cell.length_c   1.000
_cell.angle_alpha   90.00
_cell.angle_beta   90.00
_cell.angle_gamma   90.00
#
_symmetry.space_group_name_H-M   'P 1'
#
loop_
_entity.id
_entity.type
_entity.pdbx_description
1 polymer ?
#
loop_
_entity_poly.entity_id
_entity_poly.type
_entity_poly.pdbx_seq_one_letter_code
_entity_poly.pdbx_strand_id
1 'polypeptide(L)' 'MTYKDRLIFILLLLQRDDPLTVPKIIEHINDAYGVMVNRKVIYSDLKAIETQLPLIVGHNRTGAPTYRLPRYHG' A
#
# COMPACT_ATOMS: atom_id res chain seq x y z
N MET A 1 -13.40 3.86 -8.91
CA MET A 1 -11.99 3.40 -8.88
C MET A 1 -11.92 1.95 -9.32
N THR A 2 -11.19 1.67 -10.37
CA THR A 2 -11.00 0.31 -10.85
C THR A 2 -9.90 -0.39 -10.04
N TYR A 3 -9.82 -1.72 -10.16
CA TYR A 3 -8.75 -2.50 -9.54
C TYR A 3 -7.36 -2.02 -10.01
N LYS A 4 -7.24 -1.77 -11.32
CA LYS A 4 -5.99 -1.30 -11.91
C LYS A 4 -5.57 0.05 -11.34
N ASP A 5 -6.52 0.99 -11.25
CA ASP A 5 -6.26 2.32 -10.68
C ASP A 5 -5.80 2.22 -9.24
N ARG A 6 -6.43 1.35 -8.46
CA ARG A 6 -6.09 1.15 -7.06
C ARG A 6 -4.69 0.57 -6.92
N LEU A 7 -4.32 -0.43 -7.72
CA LEU A 7 -2.98 -1.01 -7.68
C LEU A 7 -1.90 0.02 -8.01
N ILE A 8 -2.13 0.82 -9.06
CA ILE A 8 -1.17 1.86 -9.45
C ILE A 8 -1.00 2.88 -8.32
N PHE A 9 -2.10 3.30 -7.71
CA PHE A 9 -2.07 4.26 -6.62
C PHE A 9 -1.29 3.71 -5.41
N ILE A 10 -1.55 2.45 -5.03
CA ILE A 10 -0.84 1.80 -3.93
C ILE A 10 0.65 1.67 -4.24
N LEU A 11 1.01 1.28 -5.46
CA LEU A 11 2.42 1.20 -5.87
C LEU A 11 3.13 2.54 -5.69
N LEU A 12 2.50 3.63 -6.09
CA LEU A 12 3.07 4.96 -5.92
C LEU A 12 3.22 5.34 -4.45
N LEU A 13 2.22 5.00 -3.63
CA LEU A 13 2.30 5.25 -2.18
C LEU A 13 3.45 4.49 -1.53
N LEU A 14 3.62 3.22 -1.90
CA LEU A 14 4.63 2.36 -1.29
C LEU A 14 6.07 2.76 -1.67
N GLN A 15 6.24 3.56 -2.70
CA GLN A 15 7.55 4.04 -3.12
C GLN A 15 8.00 5.29 -2.36
N ARG A 16 7.17 5.81 -1.46
CA ARG A 16 7.54 6.92 -0.60
C ARG A 16 8.52 6.46 0.49
N ASP A 17 9.16 7.42 1.14
CA ASP A 17 10.17 7.14 2.16
C ASP A 17 9.61 6.44 3.39
N ASP A 18 8.39 6.81 3.80
CA ASP A 18 7.80 6.30 5.03
C ASP A 18 7.02 5.02 4.81
N PRO A 19 7.29 3.96 5.60
CA PRO A 19 6.46 2.76 5.56
C PRO A 19 5.02 3.07 5.94
N LEU A 20 4.08 2.39 5.29
CA LEU A 20 2.65 2.62 5.49
C LEU A 20 1.96 1.40 6.09
N THR A 21 1.07 1.64 7.04
CA THR A 21 0.14 0.62 7.54
C THR A 21 -1.05 0.52 6.60
N VAL A 22 -1.80 -0.59 6.67
CA VAL A 22 -3.01 -0.77 5.88
C VAL A 22 -4.04 0.34 6.15
N PRO A 23 -4.31 0.73 7.42
CA PRO A 23 -5.22 1.86 7.68
C PRO A 23 -4.77 3.16 7.01
N LYS A 24 -3.48 3.42 6.96
CA LYS A 24 -2.95 4.62 6.28
C LYS A 24 -3.15 4.56 4.77
N ILE A 25 -2.97 3.39 4.17
CA ILE A 25 -3.23 3.20 2.74
C ILE A 25 -4.71 3.49 2.45
N ILE A 26 -5.61 2.95 3.26
CA ILE A 26 -7.05 3.18 3.13
C ILE A 26 -7.38 4.68 3.26
N GLU A 27 -6.76 5.35 4.21
CA GLU A 27 -6.94 6.79 4.42
C GLU A 27 -6.50 7.59 3.19
N HIS A 28 -5.34 7.28 2.62
CA HIS A 28 -4.85 7.93 1.41
C HIS A 28 -5.80 7.73 0.21
N ILE A 29 -6.33 6.53 0.05
CA ILE A 29 -7.29 6.24 -1.02
C ILE A 29 -8.57 7.05 -0.81
N ASN A 30 -9.05 7.11 0.42
CA ASN A 30 -10.25 7.90 0.74
C ASN A 30 -10.03 9.38 0.46
N ASP A 31 -8.88 9.92 0.84
CA ASP A 31 -8.56 11.33 0.61
C ASP A 31 -8.46 11.65 -0.88
N ALA A 32 -7.90 10.75 -1.67
CA ALA A 32 -7.67 11.01 -3.09
C ALA A 32 -8.91 10.77 -3.97
N TYR A 33 -9.70 9.76 -3.62
CA TYR A 33 -10.80 9.29 -4.48
C TYR A 33 -12.18 9.38 -3.82
N GLY A 34 -12.25 9.66 -2.54
CA GLY A 34 -13.52 9.73 -1.81
C GLY A 34 -14.20 8.38 -1.62
N VAL A 35 -13.45 7.27 -1.67
CA VAL A 35 -14.00 5.93 -1.51
C VAL A 35 -13.40 5.23 -0.29
N MET A 36 -14.23 4.44 0.39
CA MET A 36 -13.78 3.60 1.50
C MET A 36 -13.53 2.21 0.99
N VAL A 37 -12.29 1.76 1.10
CA VAL A 37 -11.88 0.43 0.65
C VAL A 37 -11.79 -0.51 1.84
N ASN A 38 -12.28 -1.72 1.69
CA ASN A 38 -12.22 -2.74 2.73
C ASN A 38 -10.76 -3.18 2.95
N ARG A 39 -10.40 -3.42 4.20
CA ARG A 39 -9.08 -3.91 4.61
C ARG A 39 -8.66 -5.16 3.85
N LYS A 40 -9.57 -6.11 3.66
CA LYS A 40 -9.30 -7.36 2.96
C LYS A 40 -8.86 -7.12 1.52
N VAL A 41 -9.43 -6.11 0.88
CA VAL A 41 -9.07 -5.73 -0.50
C VAL A 41 -7.62 -5.25 -0.53
N ILE A 42 -7.22 -4.42 0.44
CA ILE A 42 -5.84 -3.92 0.49
C ILE A 42 -4.86 -5.05 0.76
N TYR A 43 -5.15 -5.98 1.66
CA TYR A 43 -4.30 -7.15 1.89
C TYR A 43 -4.13 -7.98 0.63
N SER A 44 -5.22 -8.18 -0.12
CA SER A 44 -5.18 -8.90 -1.38
C SER A 44 -4.30 -8.18 -2.41
N ASP A 45 -4.42 -6.85 -2.48
CA ASP A 45 -3.61 -6.03 -3.38
C ASP A 45 -2.12 -6.10 -3.02
N LEU A 46 -1.80 -6.02 -1.72
CA LEU A 46 -0.41 -6.12 -1.26
C LEU A 46 0.17 -7.49 -1.58
N LYS A 47 -0.62 -8.54 -1.44
CA LYS A 47 -0.17 -9.89 -1.79
C LYS A 47 0.11 -10.01 -3.29
N ALA A 48 -0.73 -9.43 -4.11
CA ALA A 48 -0.51 -9.40 -5.56
C ALA A 48 0.78 -8.65 -5.91
N ILE A 49 1.04 -7.53 -5.24
CA ILE A 49 2.27 -6.74 -5.42
C ILE A 49 3.48 -7.57 -5.02
N GLU A 50 3.40 -8.28 -3.90
CA GLU A 50 4.48 -9.10 -3.37
C GLU A 50 4.90 -10.20 -4.34
N THR A 51 3.99 -10.72 -5.15
CA THR A 51 4.33 -11.74 -6.15
C THR A 51 5.20 -11.21 -7.28
N GLN A 52 5.20 -9.90 -7.50
CA GLN A 52 5.88 -9.27 -8.64
C GLN A 52 7.03 -8.36 -8.23
N LEU A 53 7.01 -7.83 -7.02
CA LEU A 53 7.96 -6.82 -6.57
C LEU A 53 8.46 -7.15 -5.15
N PRO A 54 9.67 -6.69 -4.78
CA PRO A 54 10.24 -6.99 -3.46
C PRO A 54 9.61 -6.11 -2.36
N LEU A 55 8.40 -6.45 -1.95
CA LEU A 55 7.69 -5.74 -0.90
C LEU A 55 8.42 -5.90 0.44
N ILE A 56 8.71 -4.77 1.09
CA ILE A 56 9.37 -4.76 2.39
C ILE A 56 8.30 -4.64 3.48
N VAL A 57 8.23 -5.63 4.35
CA VAL A 57 7.30 -5.67 5.46
C VAL A 57 8.07 -5.43 6.76
N GLY A 58 7.62 -4.45 7.53
CA GLY A 58 8.17 -4.16 8.84
C GLY A 58 7.05 -4.03 9.86
N HIS A 59 7.37 -3.45 11.02
CA HIS A 59 6.39 -3.20 12.08
C HIS A 59 6.66 -1.84 12.68
N ASN A 60 5.59 -1.12 13.04
CA ASN A 60 5.71 0.15 13.74
C ASN A 60 5.84 -0.08 15.25
N ARG A 61 5.84 1.02 16.03
CA ARG A 61 6.01 0.95 17.49
C ARG A 61 4.90 0.17 18.19
N THR A 62 3.70 0.13 17.61
CA THR A 62 2.57 -0.58 18.18
C THR A 62 2.51 -2.04 17.73
N GLY A 63 3.45 -2.47 16.90
CA GLY A 63 3.47 -3.82 16.36
C GLY A 63 2.62 -4.02 15.11
N ALA A 64 2.00 -2.96 14.59
CA ALA A 64 1.22 -3.05 13.36
C ALA A 64 2.15 -3.22 12.15
N PRO A 65 1.82 -4.12 11.20
CA PRO A 65 2.65 -4.31 10.03
C PRO A 65 2.67 -3.07 9.15
N THR A 66 3.85 -2.76 8.61
CA THR A 66 4.06 -1.65 7.69
C THR A 66 4.60 -2.19 6.38
N TYR A 67 4.33 -1.47 5.30
CA TYR A 67 4.66 -1.90 3.95
C TYR A 67 5.33 -0.76 3.19
N ARG A 68 6.36 -1.11 2.41
CA ARG A 68 6.98 -0.16 1.48
C ARG A 68 7.67 -0.92 0.37
N LEU A 69 7.97 -0.21 -0.71
CA LEU A 69 8.79 -0.74 -1.81
C LEU A 69 10.12 0.00 -1.83
N PRO A 70 11.21 -0.68 -2.22
CA PRO A 70 12.48 0.00 -2.43
C PRO A 70 12.33 1.07 -3.51
N ARG A 71 13.03 2.20 -3.33
CA ARG A 71 13.08 3.20 -4.38
C ARG A 71 13.81 2.65 -5.60
N TYR A 72 13.21 2.87 -6.74
CA TYR A 72 13.81 2.47 -7.99
C TYR A 72 14.66 3.61 -8.51
N HIS A 73 15.97 3.40 -8.52
CA HIS A 73 16.91 4.31 -9.17
C HIS A 73 17.21 3.71 -10.54
N GLY A 74 16.46 4.15 -11.51
CA GLY A 74 16.62 3.68 -12.87
C GLY A 74 17.85 4.25 -13.56
#